data_62216ede7cdf190babec3f33823368cd
#
_entry.id   62216ede7cdf190babec3f33823368cd
#
_cell.length_a   1.000
_cell.length_b   1.000
_cell.length_c   1.000
_cell.angle_alpha   90.00
_cell.angle_beta   90.00
_cell.angle_gamma   90.00
#
_symmetry.space_group_name_H-M   'P 1'
#
loop_
_entity.id
_entity.type
_entity.pdbx_description
1 polymer ?
#
loop_
_entity_poly.entity_id
_entity_poly.type
_entity_poly.pdbx_seq_one_letter_code
_entity_poly.pdbx_strand_id
1 'polypeptide(L)'
;MDTWRNNGLRFALALPLFMVLCSVVRAQTQNTCLDCHSALDPPLQVTEERFAQDIHSQKGLTCASCHGGDSTSADLDAMSKAAGFRGKIERKQIPELCGRCHSDAAFMRQYNPSLRTDQLAQYKTSVHGRRLAQGDYKVAVCIDCHGVHDLRPASDTRSKVNPLNVAETCSRCHSNADYMKGYNIPTDQFAKYATSVHHEAMTVRGDRSAPTCTTCHGNHGAAPPGVGAVQNVCSTCHAFQAQMYEKSSHKDAFQAASLPGCVVCHSNHGIQYPTDAKLGTGQEAVCVQCHSPGDACDQARAKMLSDLTSLDEAIKNADKVLGIAEASGMEVSQARLEQDQARDELTKARVTIHSFQTDLVEQDIQAGLKIAAKTQAEGKAALVERNRRRMGLGFSLGAILIVLVGLRLYIRQIEAKAR
;
A
#
# COMPACT_ATOMS: atom_id res chain seq x y z
N MET A 1 -19.35 -62.31 39.53
CA MET A 1 -20.74 -62.25 39.88
C MET A 1 -21.32 -61.16 39.04
N ASP A 2 -21.85 -61.61 38.08
CA ASP A 2 -23.17 -61.68 37.35
C ASP A 2 -23.29 -60.60 36.31
N THR A 3 -23.01 -60.96 35.12
CA THR A 3 -23.84 -61.12 33.86
C THR A 3 -25.24 -60.45 33.94
N TRP A 4 -25.49 -59.59 32.91
CA TRP A 4 -26.71 -59.71 32.11
C TRP A 4 -26.53 -59.02 30.73
N ARG A 5 -26.62 -59.88 29.70
CA ARG A 5 -26.83 -59.50 28.28
C ARG A 5 -28.26 -58.99 28.12
N ASN A 6 -28.47 -57.98 27.34
CA ASN A 6 -29.72 -57.79 26.62
C ASN A 6 -29.50 -57.20 25.24
N ASN A 7 -29.79 -58.04 24.25
CA ASN A 7 -29.89 -57.69 22.84
C ASN A 7 -31.15 -56.84 22.61
N GLY A 8 -30.96 -55.62 22.11
CA GLY A 8 -32.05 -54.78 21.65
C GLY A 8 -31.82 -54.41 20.17
N LEU A 9 -32.51 -55.16 19.31
CA LEU A 9 -32.63 -54.96 17.87
C LEU A 9 -33.26 -53.58 17.62
N ARG A 10 -32.50 -52.60 17.17
CA ARG A 10 -33.04 -51.29 16.73
C ARG A 10 -33.14 -51.27 15.23
N PHE A 11 -34.36 -51.37 14.73
CA PHE A 11 -34.73 -51.06 13.37
C PHE A 11 -34.42 -49.58 13.08
N ALA A 12 -33.43 -49.31 12.25
CA ALA A 12 -33.20 -47.99 11.70
C ALA A 12 -34.13 -47.79 10.51
N LEU A 13 -35.21 -47.03 10.71
CA LEU A 13 -36.00 -46.47 9.63
C LEU A 13 -35.17 -45.40 8.93
N ALA A 14 -34.62 -45.73 7.74
CA ALA A 14 -34.05 -44.78 6.84
C ALA A 14 -35.16 -43.99 6.14
N LEU A 15 -35.43 -42.77 6.58
CA LEU A 15 -36.18 -41.78 5.81
C LEU A 15 -35.29 -41.25 4.68
N PRO A 16 -35.69 -41.34 3.40
CA PRO A 16 -34.95 -40.63 2.34
C PRO A 16 -35.26 -39.14 2.48
N LEU A 17 -34.23 -38.36 2.84
CA LEU A 17 -34.27 -36.92 2.82
C LEU A 17 -34.23 -36.45 1.33
N PHE A 18 -35.41 -36.22 0.76
CA PHE A 18 -35.55 -35.60 -0.55
C PHE A 18 -35.10 -34.12 -0.43
N MET A 19 -33.81 -33.84 -0.68
CA MET A 19 -33.32 -32.49 -0.91
C MET A 19 -33.96 -31.96 -2.19
N VAL A 20 -35.03 -31.20 -2.07
CA VAL A 20 -35.54 -30.37 -3.13
C VAL A 20 -34.51 -29.25 -3.33
N LEU A 21 -33.61 -29.45 -4.29
CA LEU A 21 -32.80 -28.35 -4.85
C LEU A 21 -33.76 -27.35 -5.51
N CYS A 22 -34.21 -26.38 -4.72
CA CYS A 22 -34.91 -25.21 -5.24
C CYS A 22 -33.86 -24.42 -6.03
N SER A 23 -33.66 -24.77 -7.31
CA SER A 23 -32.93 -23.94 -8.25
C SER A 23 -33.70 -22.63 -8.36
N VAL A 24 -33.19 -21.59 -7.67
CA VAL A 24 -33.65 -20.22 -7.88
C VAL A 24 -33.24 -19.86 -9.32
N VAL A 25 -34.10 -20.16 -10.27
CA VAL A 25 -34.01 -19.62 -11.62
C VAL A 25 -34.18 -18.12 -11.46
N ARG A 26 -33.07 -17.40 -11.37
CA ARG A 26 -33.09 -15.95 -11.57
C ARG A 26 -33.64 -15.74 -12.98
N ALA A 27 -34.86 -15.23 -13.05
CA ALA A 27 -35.39 -14.75 -14.33
C ALA A 27 -34.39 -13.71 -14.86
N GLN A 28 -33.62 -14.08 -15.88
CA GLN A 28 -32.82 -13.11 -16.63
C GLN A 28 -33.78 -12.09 -17.17
N THR A 29 -33.65 -10.83 -16.77
CA THR A 29 -34.39 -9.73 -17.34
C THR A 29 -34.07 -9.69 -18.82
N GLN A 30 -35.07 -9.91 -19.64
CA GLN A 30 -34.94 -9.94 -21.09
C GLN A 30 -34.34 -8.60 -21.57
N ASN A 31 -33.29 -8.66 -22.39
CA ASN A 31 -32.60 -7.47 -22.90
C ASN A 31 -32.35 -7.62 -24.40
N THR A 32 -33.42 -7.52 -25.18
CA THR A 32 -33.44 -7.68 -26.63
C THR A 32 -32.58 -6.67 -27.38
N CYS A 33 -32.16 -5.58 -26.73
CA CYS A 33 -31.25 -4.61 -27.35
C CYS A 33 -29.94 -5.28 -27.81
N LEU A 34 -29.45 -6.30 -27.08
CA LEU A 34 -28.22 -7.01 -27.42
C LEU A 34 -28.36 -7.88 -28.67
N ASP A 35 -29.57 -8.33 -29.02
CA ASP A 35 -29.80 -9.17 -30.21
C ASP A 35 -29.35 -8.44 -31.48
N CYS A 36 -29.51 -7.11 -31.51
CA CYS A 36 -29.04 -6.27 -32.61
C CYS A 36 -27.68 -5.63 -32.32
N HIS A 37 -27.50 -5.02 -31.11
CA HIS A 37 -26.30 -4.24 -30.81
C HIS A 37 -25.02 -5.09 -30.69
N SER A 38 -25.11 -6.39 -30.44
CA SER A 38 -23.94 -7.28 -30.45
C SER A 38 -23.35 -7.51 -31.84
N ALA A 39 -24.18 -7.40 -32.87
CA ALA A 39 -23.80 -7.60 -34.26
C ALA A 39 -23.43 -6.31 -35.02
N LEU A 40 -23.57 -5.14 -34.39
CA LEU A 40 -23.22 -3.87 -35.03
C LEU A 40 -21.72 -3.57 -34.94
N ASP A 41 -21.28 -2.61 -35.78
CA ASP A 41 -19.92 -2.10 -35.71
C ASP A 41 -19.77 -1.02 -34.62
N PRO A 42 -18.53 -0.79 -34.10
CA PRO A 42 -18.25 0.36 -33.23
C PRO A 42 -18.63 1.69 -33.92
N PRO A 43 -19.15 2.67 -33.20
CA PRO A 43 -19.27 2.73 -31.73
C PRO A 43 -20.58 2.18 -31.15
N LEU A 44 -21.46 1.58 -31.98
CA LEU A 44 -22.77 1.08 -31.54
C LEU A 44 -22.72 -0.34 -30.97
N GLN A 45 -21.62 -1.05 -31.18
CA GLN A 45 -21.46 -2.41 -30.73
C GLN A 45 -21.37 -2.51 -29.21
N VAL A 46 -22.21 -3.36 -28.62
CA VAL A 46 -22.11 -3.83 -27.24
C VAL A 46 -22.33 -5.33 -27.24
N THR A 47 -21.27 -6.12 -27.03
CA THR A 47 -21.39 -7.58 -27.02
C THR A 47 -22.02 -8.08 -25.72
N GLU A 48 -22.73 -9.21 -25.79
CA GLU A 48 -23.29 -9.87 -24.60
C GLU A 48 -22.22 -10.19 -23.56
N GLU A 49 -21.07 -10.70 -24.00
CA GLU A 49 -19.94 -11.02 -23.11
C GLU A 49 -19.46 -9.79 -22.36
N ARG A 50 -19.33 -8.65 -23.04
CA ARG A 50 -18.91 -7.40 -22.42
C ARG A 50 -19.93 -6.91 -21.40
N PHE A 51 -21.22 -6.89 -21.76
CA PHE A 51 -22.28 -6.43 -20.87
C PHE A 51 -22.52 -7.38 -19.69
N ALA A 52 -22.34 -8.69 -19.86
CA ALA A 52 -22.42 -9.66 -18.77
C ALA A 52 -21.37 -9.43 -17.66
N GLN A 53 -20.26 -8.76 -18.00
CA GLN A 53 -19.22 -8.38 -17.03
C GLN A 53 -19.54 -7.05 -16.31
N ASP A 54 -20.52 -6.30 -16.77
CA ASP A 54 -20.95 -5.05 -16.16
C ASP A 54 -21.71 -5.32 -14.85
N ILE A 55 -21.32 -4.62 -13.77
CA ILE A 55 -21.96 -4.78 -12.45
C ILE A 55 -23.46 -4.46 -12.50
N HIS A 56 -23.90 -3.55 -13.35
CA HIS A 56 -25.31 -3.21 -13.49
C HIS A 56 -26.09 -4.38 -14.10
N SER A 57 -25.56 -5.01 -15.12
CA SER A 57 -26.14 -6.24 -15.70
C SER A 57 -26.24 -7.35 -14.67
N GLN A 58 -25.18 -7.57 -13.90
CA GLN A 58 -25.15 -8.57 -12.81
C GLN A 58 -26.17 -8.28 -11.71
N LYS A 59 -26.62 -7.04 -11.59
CA LYS A 59 -27.66 -6.60 -10.65
C LYS A 59 -29.07 -6.49 -11.29
N GLY A 60 -29.20 -6.98 -12.54
CA GLY A 60 -30.48 -7.04 -13.23
C GLY A 60 -30.92 -5.75 -13.93
N LEU A 61 -30.01 -4.77 -14.09
CA LEU A 61 -30.29 -3.58 -14.90
C LEU A 61 -30.03 -3.91 -16.38
N THR A 62 -30.91 -3.36 -17.24
CA THR A 62 -30.82 -3.51 -18.69
C THR A 62 -30.33 -2.23 -19.36
N CYS A 63 -30.16 -2.25 -20.68
CA CYS A 63 -29.82 -1.07 -21.46
C CYS A 63 -30.84 0.07 -21.24
N ALA A 64 -32.13 -0.25 -21.12
CA ALA A 64 -33.19 0.71 -20.87
C ALA A 64 -33.06 1.45 -19.55
N SER A 65 -32.38 0.87 -18.53
CA SER A 65 -32.15 1.53 -17.23
C SER A 65 -31.39 2.84 -17.39
N CYS A 66 -30.48 2.92 -18.36
CA CYS A 66 -29.70 4.11 -18.68
C CYS A 66 -30.25 4.86 -19.91
N HIS A 67 -30.52 4.12 -21.00
CA HIS A 67 -30.89 4.71 -22.29
C HIS A 67 -32.40 4.97 -22.46
N GLY A 68 -33.22 4.43 -21.56
CA GLY A 68 -34.67 4.40 -21.78
C GLY A 68 -35.05 3.43 -22.91
N GLY A 69 -36.25 3.54 -23.41
CA GLY A 69 -36.80 2.61 -24.39
C GLY A 69 -37.38 1.34 -23.75
N ASP A 70 -37.71 0.34 -24.55
CA ASP A 70 -38.28 -0.93 -24.12
C ASP A 70 -37.29 -2.06 -24.41
N SER A 71 -36.63 -2.55 -23.39
CA SER A 71 -35.66 -3.64 -23.49
C SER A 71 -36.28 -5.04 -23.66
N THR A 72 -37.63 -5.12 -23.69
CA THR A 72 -38.36 -6.39 -23.88
C THR A 72 -38.83 -6.59 -25.31
N SER A 73 -38.79 -5.52 -26.13
CA SER A 73 -39.17 -5.56 -27.54
C SER A 73 -37.94 -5.53 -28.44
N ALA A 74 -37.92 -6.39 -29.47
CA ALA A 74 -36.90 -6.40 -30.51
C ALA A 74 -37.21 -5.46 -31.70
N ASP A 75 -38.35 -4.78 -31.66
CA ASP A 75 -38.76 -3.88 -32.73
C ASP A 75 -38.04 -2.51 -32.61
N LEU A 76 -37.87 -1.83 -33.78
CA LEU A 76 -37.22 -0.52 -33.80
C LEU A 76 -37.99 0.55 -32.98
N ASP A 77 -39.29 0.39 -32.79
CA ASP A 77 -40.10 1.27 -31.98
C ASP A 77 -39.71 1.25 -30.47
N ALA A 78 -39.02 0.20 -30.03
CA ALA A 78 -38.41 0.13 -28.71
C ALA A 78 -37.41 1.28 -28.44
N MET A 79 -36.82 1.83 -29.48
CA MET A 79 -35.90 2.98 -29.44
C MET A 79 -36.58 4.31 -29.83
N SER A 80 -37.91 4.36 -29.85
CA SER A 80 -38.64 5.60 -30.15
C SER A 80 -38.68 6.56 -28.96
N LYS A 81 -38.88 7.83 -29.23
CA LYS A 81 -39.12 8.82 -28.17
C LYS A 81 -40.39 8.52 -27.36
N ALA A 82 -41.41 7.91 -28.00
CA ALA A 82 -42.64 7.49 -27.33
C ALA A 82 -42.38 6.39 -26.30
N ALA A 83 -41.40 5.49 -26.55
CA ALA A 83 -40.92 4.50 -25.60
C ALA A 83 -39.98 5.09 -24.55
N GLY A 84 -39.71 6.39 -24.56
CA GLY A 84 -38.81 7.07 -23.61
C GLY A 84 -37.31 6.90 -23.91
N PHE A 85 -36.95 6.44 -25.13
CA PHE A 85 -35.56 6.29 -25.52
C PHE A 85 -34.84 7.65 -25.62
N ARG A 86 -33.68 7.77 -24.99
CA ARG A 86 -32.91 9.02 -24.86
C ARG A 86 -31.86 9.20 -25.95
N GLY A 87 -31.61 8.17 -26.74
CA GLY A 87 -30.55 8.18 -27.75
C GLY A 87 -29.14 8.26 -27.15
N LYS A 88 -28.29 8.96 -27.88
CA LYS A 88 -26.91 9.24 -27.39
C LYS A 88 -26.97 10.21 -26.22
N ILE A 89 -26.37 9.79 -25.11
CA ILE A 89 -26.30 10.61 -23.92
C ILE A 89 -25.11 11.57 -24.05
N GLU A 90 -25.37 12.86 -23.97
CA GLU A 90 -24.34 13.88 -24.06
C GLU A 90 -23.47 13.90 -22.81
N ARG A 91 -22.17 14.21 -22.98
CA ARG A 91 -21.19 14.19 -21.87
C ARG A 91 -21.65 14.97 -20.65
N LYS A 92 -22.24 16.16 -20.84
CA LYS A 92 -22.76 17.00 -19.77
C LYS A 92 -23.89 16.34 -18.94
N GLN A 93 -24.58 15.36 -19.52
CA GLN A 93 -25.69 14.65 -18.88
C GLN A 93 -25.25 13.42 -18.09
N ILE A 94 -24.05 12.91 -18.34
CA ILE A 94 -23.56 11.66 -17.76
C ILE A 94 -23.52 11.72 -16.22
N PRO A 95 -23.00 12.76 -15.56
CA PRO A 95 -23.00 12.83 -14.10
C PRO A 95 -24.39 12.74 -13.50
N GLU A 96 -25.35 13.47 -14.06
CA GLU A 96 -26.75 13.46 -13.59
C GLU A 96 -27.42 12.11 -13.88
N LEU A 97 -27.12 11.48 -15.02
CA LEU A 97 -27.62 10.15 -15.34
C LEU A 97 -27.19 9.11 -14.30
N CYS A 98 -25.91 9.07 -13.98
CA CYS A 98 -25.39 8.15 -12.96
C CYS A 98 -25.92 8.50 -11.57
N GLY A 99 -25.96 9.80 -11.26
CA GLY A 99 -26.41 10.34 -9.98
C GLY A 99 -27.86 10.03 -9.67
N ARG A 100 -28.74 9.83 -10.65
CA ARG A 100 -30.17 9.48 -10.40
C ARG A 100 -30.30 8.27 -9.46
N CYS A 101 -29.43 7.27 -9.62
CA CYS A 101 -29.40 6.10 -8.75
C CYS A 101 -28.32 6.24 -7.67
N HIS A 102 -27.12 6.63 -8.03
CA HIS A 102 -25.97 6.68 -7.12
C HIS A 102 -26.06 7.79 -6.07
N SER A 103 -26.98 8.74 -6.18
CA SER A 103 -27.27 9.72 -5.12
C SER A 103 -28.54 9.38 -4.31
N ASP A 104 -29.26 8.32 -4.67
CA ASP A 104 -30.42 7.84 -3.94
C ASP A 104 -30.02 6.75 -2.95
N ALA A 105 -29.98 7.10 -1.67
CA ALA A 105 -29.57 6.16 -0.63
C ALA A 105 -30.60 5.02 -0.43
N ALA A 106 -31.90 5.26 -0.64
CA ALA A 106 -32.92 4.24 -0.51
C ALA A 106 -32.81 3.20 -1.64
N PHE A 107 -32.59 3.68 -2.87
CA PHE A 107 -32.34 2.83 -4.03
C PHE A 107 -31.03 2.03 -3.89
N MET A 108 -29.91 2.69 -3.55
CA MET A 108 -28.61 2.04 -3.48
C MET A 108 -28.48 1.00 -2.37
N ARG A 109 -29.18 1.17 -1.24
CA ARG A 109 -29.21 0.18 -0.15
C ARG A 109 -29.73 -1.19 -0.57
N GLN A 110 -30.54 -1.27 -1.60
CA GLN A 110 -31.05 -2.55 -2.14
C GLN A 110 -29.93 -3.38 -2.78
N TYR A 111 -28.87 -2.73 -3.26
CA TYR A 111 -27.76 -3.37 -3.96
C TYR A 111 -26.49 -3.46 -3.11
N ASN A 112 -26.16 -2.38 -2.41
CA ASN A 112 -24.99 -2.32 -1.54
C ASN A 112 -25.20 -1.25 -0.43
N PRO A 113 -25.57 -1.67 0.80
CA PRO A 113 -25.84 -0.75 1.91
C PRO A 113 -24.63 0.09 2.34
N SER A 114 -23.40 -0.38 2.07
CA SER A 114 -22.17 0.33 2.44
C SER A 114 -21.67 1.32 1.39
N LEU A 115 -22.32 1.37 0.22
CA LEU A 115 -21.92 2.31 -0.83
C LEU A 115 -22.32 3.73 -0.44
N ARG A 116 -21.37 4.64 -0.47
CA ARG A 116 -21.65 6.07 -0.31
C ARG A 116 -22.52 6.55 -1.46
N THR A 117 -23.30 7.59 -1.21
CA THR A 117 -24.24 8.18 -2.20
C THR A 117 -23.99 9.67 -2.45
N ASP A 118 -22.80 10.13 -2.11
CA ASP A 118 -22.36 11.52 -2.25
C ASP A 118 -21.45 11.77 -3.47
N GLN A 119 -21.22 10.75 -4.32
CA GLN A 119 -20.28 10.82 -5.44
C GLN A 119 -20.61 11.96 -6.41
N LEU A 120 -21.88 12.16 -6.77
CA LEU A 120 -22.27 13.25 -7.65
C LEU A 120 -22.02 14.61 -6.99
N ALA A 121 -22.36 14.75 -5.70
CA ALA A 121 -22.12 15.98 -4.96
C ALA A 121 -20.63 16.31 -4.91
N GLN A 122 -19.77 15.32 -4.59
CA GLN A 122 -18.32 15.47 -4.63
C GLN A 122 -17.81 15.80 -6.04
N TYR A 123 -18.31 15.12 -7.08
CA TYR A 123 -17.91 15.39 -8.45
C TYR A 123 -18.16 16.85 -8.83
N LYS A 124 -19.31 17.40 -8.46
CA LYS A 124 -19.64 18.82 -8.72
C LYS A 124 -18.66 19.80 -8.06
N THR A 125 -18.03 19.42 -6.95
CA THR A 125 -16.99 20.23 -6.29
C THR A 125 -15.59 20.02 -6.86
N SER A 126 -15.38 18.96 -7.64
CA SER A 126 -14.09 18.65 -8.27
C SER A 126 -13.70 19.69 -9.33
N VAL A 127 -12.42 19.70 -9.72
CA VAL A 127 -11.99 20.51 -10.87
C VAL A 127 -12.69 20.07 -12.13
N HIS A 128 -12.85 18.76 -12.36
CA HIS A 128 -13.56 18.23 -13.52
C HIS A 128 -15.02 18.66 -13.56
N GLY A 129 -15.74 18.52 -12.44
CA GLY A 129 -17.15 18.89 -12.38
C GLY A 129 -17.39 20.39 -12.56
N ARG A 130 -16.57 21.24 -11.94
CA ARG A 130 -16.66 22.71 -12.12
C ARG A 130 -16.40 23.14 -13.57
N ARG A 131 -15.37 22.57 -14.22
CA ARG A 131 -15.09 22.86 -15.63
C ARG A 131 -16.18 22.35 -16.57
N LEU A 132 -16.72 21.16 -16.30
CA LEU A 132 -17.87 20.64 -17.05
C LEU A 132 -19.06 21.60 -16.99
N ALA A 133 -19.38 22.12 -15.80
CA ALA A 133 -20.41 23.09 -15.60
C ALA A 133 -20.18 24.42 -16.35
N GLN A 134 -18.93 24.78 -16.59
CA GLN A 134 -18.50 25.93 -17.38
C GLN A 134 -18.50 25.66 -18.91
N GLY A 135 -18.89 24.45 -19.33
CA GLY A 135 -18.94 24.08 -20.75
C GLY A 135 -17.69 23.44 -21.32
N ASP A 136 -16.73 23.09 -20.48
CA ASP A 136 -15.56 22.32 -20.90
C ASP A 136 -15.89 20.82 -20.97
N TYR A 137 -16.33 20.37 -22.13
CA TYR A 137 -16.73 18.98 -22.35
C TYR A 137 -15.54 18.02 -22.57
N LYS A 138 -14.32 18.51 -22.51
CA LYS A 138 -13.10 17.71 -22.62
C LYS A 138 -12.71 17.08 -21.27
N VAL A 139 -13.17 17.63 -20.16
CA VAL A 139 -12.85 17.12 -18.83
C VAL A 139 -13.47 15.75 -18.57
N ALA A 140 -12.89 15.01 -17.64
CA ALA A 140 -13.37 13.69 -17.27
C ALA A 140 -14.78 13.73 -16.65
N VAL A 141 -15.63 12.77 -17.07
CA VAL A 141 -16.92 12.44 -16.46
C VAL A 141 -16.88 11.01 -15.94
N CYS A 142 -17.96 10.52 -15.34
CA CYS A 142 -18.00 9.23 -14.66
C CYS A 142 -17.41 8.07 -15.50
N ILE A 143 -17.81 7.99 -16.78
CA ILE A 143 -17.40 6.89 -17.67
C ILE A 143 -15.91 6.91 -18.06
N ASP A 144 -15.24 8.05 -17.98
CA ASP A 144 -13.80 8.12 -18.34
C ASP A 144 -12.95 7.39 -17.30
N CYS A 145 -13.39 7.42 -16.05
CA CYS A 145 -12.73 6.69 -14.97
C CYS A 145 -13.27 5.27 -14.80
N HIS A 146 -14.60 5.10 -14.80
CA HIS A 146 -15.24 3.82 -14.50
C HIS A 146 -15.41 2.90 -15.71
N GLY A 147 -15.36 3.43 -16.93
CA GLY A 147 -15.76 2.73 -18.15
C GLY A 147 -17.25 2.81 -18.41
N VAL A 148 -17.69 2.10 -19.46
CA VAL A 148 -19.10 1.99 -19.85
C VAL A 148 -19.34 0.63 -20.49
N HIS A 149 -20.47 -0.01 -20.19
CA HIS A 149 -20.89 -1.33 -20.65
C HIS A 149 -20.03 -2.51 -20.17
N ASP A 150 -19.04 -2.23 -19.31
CA ASP A 150 -18.15 -3.19 -18.65
C ASP A 150 -17.71 -2.67 -17.27
N LEU A 151 -18.58 -1.89 -16.62
CA LEU A 151 -18.27 -1.33 -15.30
C LEU A 151 -18.04 -2.44 -14.27
N ARG A 152 -16.95 -2.31 -13.52
CA ARG A 152 -16.55 -3.27 -12.50
C ARG A 152 -16.49 -2.61 -11.14
N PRO A 153 -16.78 -3.35 -10.05
CA PRO A 153 -16.52 -2.86 -8.69
C PRO A 153 -15.06 -2.47 -8.54
N ALA A 154 -14.76 -1.49 -7.70
CA ALA A 154 -13.38 -1.08 -7.41
C ALA A 154 -12.52 -2.22 -6.80
N SER A 155 -13.16 -3.22 -6.20
CA SER A 155 -12.50 -4.43 -5.68
C SER A 155 -12.04 -5.42 -6.76
N ASP A 156 -12.62 -5.37 -7.97
CA ASP A 156 -12.16 -6.19 -9.11
C ASP A 156 -10.83 -5.62 -9.63
N THR A 157 -9.79 -6.45 -9.70
CA THR A 157 -8.45 -6.03 -10.17
C THR A 157 -8.43 -5.56 -11.62
N ARG A 158 -9.45 -5.89 -12.42
CA ARG A 158 -9.62 -5.42 -13.80
C ARG A 158 -10.35 -4.08 -13.89
N SER A 159 -10.91 -3.59 -12.79
CA SER A 159 -11.58 -2.29 -12.75
C SER A 159 -10.58 -1.16 -12.98
N LYS A 160 -10.93 -0.20 -13.82
CA LYS A 160 -10.11 1.00 -14.07
C LYS A 160 -9.90 1.86 -12.82
N VAL A 161 -10.77 1.70 -11.83
CA VAL A 161 -10.71 2.41 -10.54
C VAL A 161 -10.24 1.52 -9.38
N ASN A 162 -9.74 0.31 -9.69
CA ASN A 162 -9.00 -0.46 -8.71
C ASN A 162 -7.70 0.28 -8.34
N PRO A 163 -7.27 0.30 -7.07
CA PRO A 163 -6.05 1.00 -6.67
C PRO A 163 -4.83 0.72 -7.55
N LEU A 164 -4.68 -0.51 -8.05
CA LEU A 164 -3.58 -0.90 -8.95
C LEU A 164 -3.63 -0.20 -10.32
N ASN A 165 -4.82 0.22 -10.78
CA ASN A 165 -5.05 0.77 -12.12
C ASN A 165 -5.33 2.27 -12.11
N VAL A 166 -5.55 2.87 -10.93
CA VAL A 166 -5.93 4.30 -10.81
C VAL A 166 -4.89 5.20 -11.46
N ALA A 167 -3.61 4.98 -11.20
CA ALA A 167 -2.56 5.85 -11.73
C ALA A 167 -2.53 5.82 -13.27
N GLU A 168 -2.67 4.64 -13.86
CA GLU A 168 -2.76 4.49 -15.31
C GLU A 168 -4.04 5.11 -15.87
N THR A 169 -5.17 4.96 -15.18
CA THR A 169 -6.44 5.58 -15.58
C THR A 169 -6.34 7.10 -15.64
N CYS A 170 -5.70 7.73 -14.66
CA CYS A 170 -5.46 9.19 -14.67
C CYS A 170 -4.47 9.59 -15.78
N SER A 171 -3.42 8.80 -15.98
CA SER A 171 -2.34 9.11 -16.94
C SER A 171 -2.82 9.18 -18.39
N ARG A 172 -3.91 8.49 -18.76
CA ARG A 172 -4.46 8.54 -20.14
C ARG A 172 -4.68 9.96 -20.64
N CYS A 173 -5.10 10.85 -19.74
CA CYS A 173 -5.25 12.27 -20.06
C CYS A 173 -4.08 13.08 -19.51
N HIS A 174 -3.74 12.91 -18.23
CA HIS A 174 -2.76 13.75 -17.53
C HIS A 174 -1.32 13.55 -17.99
N SER A 175 -0.98 12.47 -18.70
CA SER A 175 0.33 12.29 -19.35
C SER A 175 0.32 12.59 -20.84
N ASN A 176 -0.83 12.99 -21.40
CA ASN A 176 -0.94 13.33 -22.82
C ASN A 176 -0.82 14.84 -23.02
N ALA A 177 0.33 15.29 -23.50
CA ALA A 177 0.64 16.72 -23.67
C ALA A 177 -0.33 17.42 -24.63
N ASP A 178 -0.73 16.77 -25.73
CA ASP A 178 -1.67 17.34 -26.69
C ASP A 178 -3.08 17.43 -26.08
N TYR A 179 -3.50 16.43 -25.33
CA TYR A 179 -4.78 16.47 -24.64
C TYR A 179 -4.81 17.55 -23.54
N MET A 180 -3.72 17.72 -22.81
CA MET A 180 -3.60 18.69 -21.70
C MET A 180 -3.26 20.11 -22.16
N LYS A 181 -3.04 20.33 -23.46
CA LYS A 181 -2.75 21.66 -24.01
C LYS A 181 -3.85 22.67 -23.63
N GLY A 182 -3.45 23.79 -23.06
CA GLY A 182 -4.35 24.86 -22.60
C GLY A 182 -4.79 24.76 -21.13
N TYR A 183 -4.45 23.69 -20.42
CA TYR A 183 -4.78 23.54 -18.99
C TYR A 183 -3.69 24.03 -18.03
N ASN A 184 -2.50 24.30 -18.50
CA ASN A 184 -1.32 24.70 -17.70
C ASN A 184 -0.98 23.68 -16.59
N ILE A 185 -1.12 22.40 -16.89
CA ILE A 185 -0.82 21.29 -15.98
C ILE A 185 0.37 20.53 -16.57
N PRO A 186 1.46 20.30 -15.82
CA PRO A 186 2.53 19.43 -16.26
C PRO A 186 2.00 18.03 -16.59
N THR A 187 2.66 17.33 -17.51
CA THR A 187 2.23 15.98 -17.97
C THR A 187 3.20 14.88 -17.59
N ASP A 188 4.08 15.15 -16.64
CA ASP A 188 5.11 14.23 -16.14
C ASP A 188 4.77 13.61 -14.77
N GLN A 189 3.59 13.92 -14.19
CA GLN A 189 3.22 13.46 -12.85
C GLN A 189 3.22 11.95 -12.74
N PHE A 190 2.67 11.24 -13.75
CA PHE A 190 2.66 9.79 -13.74
C PHE A 190 4.08 9.21 -13.84
N ALA A 191 4.91 9.76 -14.73
CA ALA A 191 6.31 9.33 -14.86
C ALA A 191 7.08 9.52 -13.55
N LYS A 192 6.88 10.65 -12.86
CA LYS A 192 7.44 10.90 -11.54
C LYS A 192 6.89 9.93 -10.48
N TYR A 193 5.56 9.72 -10.45
CA TYR A 193 4.95 8.79 -9.51
C TYR A 193 5.47 7.36 -9.72
N ALA A 194 5.66 6.93 -10.96
CA ALA A 194 6.19 5.60 -11.30
C ALA A 194 7.60 5.33 -10.74
N THR A 195 8.37 6.37 -10.43
CA THR A 195 9.68 6.25 -9.77
C THR A 195 9.63 6.43 -8.27
N SER A 196 8.44 6.63 -7.68
CA SER A 196 8.29 6.91 -6.25
C SER A 196 8.28 5.65 -5.40
N VAL A 197 8.65 5.81 -4.12
CA VAL A 197 8.53 4.76 -3.10
C VAL A 197 7.10 4.25 -2.93
N HIS A 198 6.10 5.08 -3.18
CA HIS A 198 4.69 4.71 -3.07
C HIS A 198 4.26 3.77 -4.20
N HIS A 199 4.69 4.07 -5.43
CA HIS A 199 4.44 3.17 -6.57
C HIS A 199 5.19 1.85 -6.40
N GLU A 200 6.44 1.87 -5.98
CA GLU A 200 7.22 0.67 -5.67
C GLU A 200 6.53 -0.17 -4.58
N ALA A 201 6.06 0.46 -3.49
CA ALA A 201 5.35 -0.23 -2.43
C ALA A 201 4.13 -1.00 -2.97
N MET A 202 3.35 -0.37 -3.85
CA MET A 202 2.16 -0.98 -4.44
C MET A 202 2.50 -2.10 -5.43
N THR A 203 3.43 -1.86 -6.36
CA THR A 203 3.64 -2.74 -7.52
C THR A 203 4.66 -3.84 -7.27
N VAL A 204 5.70 -3.56 -6.47
CA VAL A 204 6.79 -4.50 -6.20
C VAL A 204 6.55 -5.23 -4.87
N ARG A 205 6.16 -4.51 -3.83
CA ARG A 205 5.94 -5.10 -2.50
C ARG A 205 4.50 -5.59 -2.27
N GLY A 206 3.58 -5.31 -3.19
CA GLY A 206 2.17 -5.72 -3.11
C GLY A 206 1.36 -5.01 -2.04
N ASP A 207 1.83 -3.88 -1.54
CA ASP A 207 1.14 -3.07 -0.53
C ASP A 207 0.00 -2.28 -1.16
N ARG A 208 -1.22 -2.81 -1.04
CA ARG A 208 -2.44 -2.18 -1.57
C ARG A 208 -2.89 -0.95 -0.78
N SER A 209 -2.28 -0.66 0.36
CA SER A 209 -2.52 0.55 1.15
C SER A 209 -1.65 1.72 0.69
N ALA A 210 -0.65 1.46 -0.14
CA ALA A 210 0.21 2.50 -0.70
C ALA A 210 -0.62 3.54 -1.48
N PRO A 211 -0.33 4.85 -1.33
CA PRO A 211 -1.14 5.90 -1.93
C PRO A 211 -1.02 5.94 -3.44
N THR A 212 -2.15 6.20 -4.09
CA THR A 212 -2.25 6.49 -5.53
C THR A 212 -2.66 7.93 -5.77
N CYS A 213 -2.91 8.31 -7.02
CA CYS A 213 -3.37 9.65 -7.37
C CYS A 213 -4.57 10.10 -6.54
N THR A 214 -5.57 9.23 -6.39
CA THR A 214 -6.81 9.55 -5.66
C THR A 214 -6.64 9.64 -4.15
N THR A 215 -5.59 9.06 -3.59
CA THR A 215 -5.31 9.17 -2.16
C THR A 215 -4.90 10.60 -1.78
N CYS A 216 -4.14 11.25 -2.66
CA CYS A 216 -3.67 12.62 -2.44
C CYS A 216 -4.62 13.67 -3.00
N HIS A 217 -5.24 13.41 -4.17
CA HIS A 217 -6.07 14.36 -4.89
C HIS A 217 -7.57 14.19 -4.64
N GLY A 218 -7.98 13.14 -3.93
CA GLY A 218 -9.37 12.71 -3.83
C GLY A 218 -9.82 11.96 -5.09
N ASN A 219 -10.95 11.26 -4.97
CA ASN A 219 -11.55 10.52 -6.08
C ASN A 219 -12.63 11.36 -6.79
N HIS A 220 -13.88 11.30 -6.34
CA HIS A 220 -14.97 12.06 -6.98
C HIS A 220 -14.80 13.57 -6.81
N GLY A 221 -14.24 14.03 -5.69
CA GLY A 221 -13.89 15.44 -5.46
C GLY A 221 -12.50 15.84 -5.95
N ALA A 222 -11.95 15.17 -6.97
CA ALA A 222 -10.58 15.32 -7.40
C ALA A 222 -10.18 16.79 -7.63
N ALA A 223 -9.18 17.24 -6.87
CA ALA A 223 -8.59 18.57 -6.93
C ALA A 223 -7.14 18.54 -6.45
N PRO A 224 -6.28 19.46 -6.90
CA PRO A 224 -4.98 19.63 -6.29
C PRO A 224 -5.14 19.96 -4.80
N PRO A 225 -4.38 19.35 -3.88
CA PRO A 225 -4.32 19.79 -2.50
C PRO A 225 -3.88 21.25 -2.43
N GLY A 226 -4.60 22.08 -1.69
CA GLY A 226 -4.14 23.44 -1.41
C GLY A 226 -2.83 23.42 -0.61
N VAL A 227 -2.01 24.45 -0.74
CA VAL A 227 -0.68 24.54 -0.08
C VAL A 227 -0.78 24.24 1.43
N GLY A 228 -1.76 24.81 2.13
CA GLY A 228 -1.98 24.55 3.55
C GLY A 228 -2.59 23.20 3.90
N ALA A 229 -3.02 22.40 2.92
CA ALA A 229 -3.63 21.09 3.11
C ALA A 229 -2.66 19.93 2.83
N VAL A 230 -1.49 20.19 2.25
CA VAL A 230 -0.53 19.15 1.85
C VAL A 230 -0.10 18.29 3.05
N GLN A 231 0.20 18.92 4.16
CA GLN A 231 0.56 18.20 5.39
C GLN A 231 -0.57 17.29 5.89
N ASN A 232 -1.84 17.71 5.76
CA ASN A 232 -2.99 16.91 6.16
C ASN A 232 -3.13 15.65 5.30
N VAL A 233 -2.79 15.74 4.01
CA VAL A 233 -2.77 14.58 3.11
C VAL A 233 -1.70 13.59 3.54
N CYS A 234 -0.47 14.06 3.77
CA CYS A 234 0.64 13.20 4.18
C CYS A 234 0.41 12.59 5.57
N SER A 235 -0.12 13.38 6.51
CA SER A 235 -0.34 12.98 7.91
C SER A 235 -1.35 11.84 8.08
N THR A 236 -2.19 11.56 7.09
CA THR A 236 -3.12 10.41 7.14
C THR A 236 -2.40 9.07 7.31
N CYS A 237 -1.15 8.98 6.83
CA CYS A 237 -0.30 7.81 6.96
C CYS A 237 0.98 8.11 7.76
N HIS A 238 1.57 9.29 7.60
CA HIS A 238 2.82 9.71 8.25
C HIS A 238 2.55 10.58 9.50
N ALA A 239 1.70 10.06 10.40
CA ALA A 239 1.19 10.81 11.55
C ALA A 239 2.28 11.29 12.52
N PHE A 240 3.30 10.44 12.79
CA PHE A 240 4.38 10.80 13.72
C PHE A 240 5.27 11.92 13.17
N GLN A 241 5.64 11.84 11.90
CA GLN A 241 6.41 12.87 11.21
C GLN A 241 5.65 14.20 11.20
N ALA A 242 4.35 14.12 10.88
CA ALA A 242 3.48 15.30 10.89
C ALA A 242 3.37 15.92 12.31
N GLN A 243 3.25 15.10 13.36
CA GLN A 243 3.19 15.57 14.73
C GLN A 243 4.49 16.29 15.14
N MET A 244 5.65 15.81 14.72
CA MET A 244 6.92 16.47 14.97
C MET A 244 7.02 17.79 14.20
N TYR A 245 6.67 17.79 12.91
CA TYR A 245 6.65 18.97 12.07
C TYR A 245 5.72 20.07 12.60
N GLU A 246 4.52 19.73 13.09
CA GLU A 246 3.55 20.67 13.68
C GLU A 246 4.11 21.45 14.89
N LYS A 247 5.05 20.85 15.60
CA LYS A 247 5.72 21.48 16.78
C LYS A 247 6.99 22.24 16.40
N SER A 248 7.37 22.23 15.14
CA SER A 248 8.62 22.83 14.67
C SER A 248 8.43 24.28 14.23
N SER A 249 9.51 25.07 14.28
CA SER A 249 9.55 26.42 13.73
C SER A 249 9.33 26.48 12.22
N HIS A 250 9.62 25.39 11.49
CA HIS A 250 9.40 25.31 10.05
C HIS A 250 7.91 25.33 9.67
N LYS A 251 7.03 24.82 10.52
CA LYS A 251 5.58 24.85 10.27
C LYS A 251 5.09 26.29 10.11
N ASP A 252 5.43 27.18 11.04
CA ASP A 252 4.98 28.57 10.99
C ASP A 252 5.71 29.36 9.89
N ALA A 253 7.02 29.12 9.72
CA ALA A 253 7.81 29.75 8.65
C ALA A 253 7.30 29.37 7.25
N PHE A 254 6.99 28.10 7.01
CA PHE A 254 6.50 27.65 5.72
C PHE A 254 5.06 28.12 5.46
N GLN A 255 4.23 28.18 6.49
CA GLN A 255 2.88 28.76 6.38
C GLN A 255 2.96 30.25 6.01
N ALA A 256 3.81 31.04 6.67
CA ALA A 256 4.01 32.45 6.35
C ALA A 256 4.55 32.67 4.94
N ALA A 257 5.45 31.80 4.47
CA ALA A 257 6.02 31.85 3.13
C ALA A 257 5.14 31.18 2.04
N SER A 258 3.96 30.67 2.39
CA SER A 258 3.09 29.89 1.49
C SER A 258 3.81 28.69 0.83
N LEU A 259 4.70 28.03 1.56
CA LEU A 259 5.40 26.84 1.12
C LEU A 259 4.65 25.56 1.49
N PRO A 260 4.67 24.52 0.64
CA PRO A 260 3.84 23.34 0.80
C PRO A 260 4.42 22.28 1.78
N GLY A 261 4.82 22.71 3.00
CA GLY A 261 5.16 21.83 4.11
C GLY A 261 6.10 20.65 3.73
N CYS A 262 5.60 19.43 3.88
CA CYS A 262 6.37 18.21 3.64
C CYS A 262 7.01 18.13 2.23
N VAL A 263 6.34 18.70 1.23
CA VAL A 263 6.77 18.65 -0.18
C VAL A 263 8.05 19.47 -0.42
N VAL A 264 8.33 20.48 0.38
CA VAL A 264 9.56 21.29 0.27
C VAL A 264 10.80 20.39 0.38
N CYS A 265 10.77 19.43 1.29
CA CYS A 265 11.91 18.55 1.55
C CYS A 265 11.80 17.19 0.80
N HIS A 266 10.58 16.71 0.58
CA HIS A 266 10.36 15.36 0.05
C HIS A 266 9.86 15.33 -1.39
N SER A 267 9.62 16.49 -2.03
CA SER A 267 8.96 16.55 -3.34
C SER A 267 7.50 16.05 -3.25
N ASN A 268 6.83 15.88 -4.40
CA ASN A 268 5.44 15.43 -4.48
C ASN A 268 5.31 14.09 -5.23
N HIS A 269 5.11 14.10 -6.54
CA HIS A 269 4.83 12.85 -7.29
C HIS A 269 6.00 11.86 -7.32
N GLY A 270 7.24 12.33 -7.38
CA GLY A 270 8.47 11.52 -7.43
C GLY A 270 9.11 11.33 -6.05
N ILE A 271 8.34 11.08 -5.02
CA ILE A 271 8.84 10.92 -3.65
C ILE A 271 9.80 9.75 -3.56
N GLN A 272 11.06 10.01 -3.24
CA GLN A 272 12.10 9.01 -3.11
C GLN A 272 12.20 8.50 -1.66
N TYR A 273 12.81 7.32 -1.49
CA TYR A 273 13.14 6.82 -0.17
C TYR A 273 14.07 7.82 0.53
N PRO A 274 13.71 8.33 1.73
CA PRO A 274 14.54 9.32 2.40
C PRO A 274 15.82 8.66 2.95
N THR A 275 16.96 9.23 2.58
CA THR A 275 18.28 8.85 3.10
C THR A 275 18.80 9.94 4.05
N ASP A 276 19.74 9.59 4.92
CA ASP A 276 20.38 10.57 5.83
C ASP A 276 21.19 11.61 5.03
N ALA A 277 21.50 11.35 3.72
CA ALA A 277 22.14 12.29 2.83
C ALA A 277 21.34 13.58 2.61
N LYS A 278 20.02 13.57 2.89
CA LYS A 278 19.20 14.81 2.89
C LYS A 278 19.66 15.84 3.94
N LEU A 279 20.30 15.39 5.02
CA LEU A 279 20.94 16.25 6.01
C LEU A 279 22.39 16.62 5.61
N GLY A 280 22.91 16.11 4.50
CA GLY A 280 24.24 16.41 4.01
C GLY A 280 24.36 17.77 3.33
N THR A 281 25.43 17.92 2.55
CA THR A 281 25.69 19.09 1.68
C THR A 281 25.77 18.71 0.22
N GLY A 282 25.51 17.44 -0.12
CA GLY A 282 25.55 16.93 -1.49
C GLY A 282 24.27 17.23 -2.27
N GLN A 283 24.12 16.56 -3.39
CA GLN A 283 23.01 16.76 -4.33
C GLN A 283 21.62 16.48 -3.74
N GLU A 284 21.51 15.57 -2.79
CA GLU A 284 20.25 15.21 -2.12
C GLU A 284 19.90 16.14 -0.94
N ALA A 285 20.83 17.02 -0.55
CA ALA A 285 20.69 17.86 0.63
C ALA A 285 19.54 18.86 0.47
N VAL A 286 18.70 18.96 1.51
CA VAL A 286 17.52 19.84 1.50
C VAL A 286 17.68 21.08 2.36
N CYS A 287 18.41 21.02 3.47
CA CYS A 287 18.57 22.16 4.39
C CYS A 287 19.36 23.30 3.76
N VAL A 288 20.44 22.96 3.04
CA VAL A 288 21.35 23.93 2.39
C VAL A 288 20.72 24.70 1.22
N GLN A 289 19.50 24.35 0.81
CA GLN A 289 18.75 25.09 -0.20
C GLN A 289 18.20 26.43 0.32
N CYS A 290 18.03 26.55 1.64
CA CYS A 290 17.49 27.73 2.30
C CYS A 290 18.41 28.29 3.40
N HIS A 291 19.26 27.46 3.99
CA HIS A 291 20.17 27.84 5.08
C HIS A 291 21.60 28.01 4.60
N SER A 292 22.27 29.01 5.16
CA SER A 292 23.65 29.35 4.78
C SER A 292 24.67 28.50 5.55
N PRO A 293 25.81 28.17 4.92
CA PRO A 293 26.89 27.46 5.59
C PRO A 293 27.35 28.19 6.85
N GLY A 294 27.45 27.46 7.97
CA GLY A 294 27.92 27.97 9.28
C GLY A 294 26.85 28.66 10.11
N ASP A 295 25.61 28.83 9.64
CA ASP A 295 24.53 29.33 10.49
C ASP A 295 24.07 28.26 11.50
N ALA A 296 23.19 28.65 12.43
CA ALA A 296 22.69 27.75 13.48
C ALA A 296 21.98 26.50 12.91
N CYS A 297 21.30 26.61 11.78
CA CYS A 297 20.64 25.48 11.14
C CYS A 297 21.67 24.55 10.50
N ASP A 298 22.70 25.08 9.84
CA ASP A 298 23.77 24.25 9.26
C ASP A 298 24.52 23.48 10.36
N GLN A 299 24.78 24.09 11.52
CA GLN A 299 25.36 23.41 12.67
C GLN A 299 24.42 22.30 13.23
N ALA A 300 23.13 22.61 13.38
CA ALA A 300 22.14 21.65 13.84
C ALA A 300 22.01 20.45 12.88
N ARG A 301 21.92 20.71 11.58
CA ARG A 301 21.92 19.70 10.53
C ARG A 301 23.15 18.79 10.57
N ALA A 302 24.34 19.39 10.70
CA ALA A 302 25.59 18.66 10.74
C ALA A 302 25.67 17.77 11.99
N LYS A 303 25.21 18.27 13.14
CA LYS A 303 25.12 17.50 14.39
C LYS A 303 24.17 16.30 14.21
N MET A 304 22.96 16.51 13.74
CA MET A 304 21.99 15.43 13.54
C MET A 304 22.54 14.36 12.58
N LEU A 305 23.19 14.74 11.49
CA LEU A 305 23.80 13.79 10.56
C LEU A 305 24.91 12.98 11.21
N SER A 306 25.77 13.64 11.99
CA SER A 306 26.86 12.97 12.73
C SER A 306 26.31 11.97 13.74
N ASP A 307 25.28 12.35 14.48
CA ASP A 307 24.65 11.53 15.50
C ASP A 307 24.00 10.28 14.88
N LEU A 308 23.23 10.45 13.80
CA LEU A 308 22.64 9.32 13.05
C LEU A 308 23.70 8.38 12.50
N THR A 309 24.76 8.93 11.92
CA THR A 309 25.88 8.14 11.38
C THR A 309 26.55 7.32 12.48
N SER A 310 26.79 7.95 13.65
CA SER A 310 27.40 7.28 14.79
C SER A 310 26.58 6.09 15.29
N LEU A 311 25.26 6.23 15.37
CA LEU A 311 24.38 5.15 15.80
C LEU A 311 24.32 4.03 14.73
N ASP A 312 24.18 4.40 13.46
CA ASP A 312 24.15 3.43 12.36
C ASP A 312 25.45 2.59 12.30
N GLU A 313 26.59 3.21 12.48
CA GLU A 313 27.88 2.52 12.57
C GLU A 313 28.00 1.62 13.82
N ALA A 314 27.51 2.10 14.96
CA ALA A 314 27.48 1.30 16.19
C ALA A 314 26.61 0.03 16.02
N ILE A 315 25.43 0.18 15.40
CA ILE A 315 24.53 -0.94 15.06
C ILE A 315 25.24 -1.93 14.14
N LYS A 316 25.85 -1.47 13.04
CA LYS A 316 26.57 -2.33 12.10
C LYS A 316 27.72 -3.09 12.76
N ASN A 317 28.43 -2.43 13.65
CA ASN A 317 29.54 -3.05 14.40
C ASN A 317 29.05 -4.12 15.38
N ALA A 318 27.95 -3.88 16.08
CA ALA A 318 27.33 -4.86 16.96
C ALA A 318 26.80 -6.06 16.16
N ASP A 319 26.12 -5.81 15.05
CA ASP A 319 25.60 -6.85 14.14
C ASP A 319 26.70 -7.77 13.62
N LYS A 320 27.83 -7.20 13.23
CA LYS A 320 28.98 -7.98 12.77
C LYS A 320 29.51 -8.93 13.85
N VAL A 321 29.63 -8.45 15.09
CA VAL A 321 30.12 -9.26 16.20
C VAL A 321 29.12 -10.35 16.57
N LEU A 322 27.84 -10.01 16.67
CA LEU A 322 26.77 -10.96 16.94
C LEU A 322 26.67 -12.03 15.85
N GLY A 323 26.78 -11.63 14.58
CA GLY A 323 26.79 -12.58 13.46
C GLY A 323 27.92 -13.58 13.49
N ILE A 324 29.14 -13.14 13.88
CA ILE A 324 30.31 -14.04 14.06
C ILE A 324 30.08 -14.99 15.22
N ALA A 325 29.52 -14.53 16.33
CA ALA A 325 29.22 -15.35 17.50
C ALA A 325 28.17 -16.43 17.16
N GLU A 326 27.07 -16.05 16.53
CA GLU A 326 26.00 -16.95 16.09
C GLU A 326 26.50 -17.99 15.09
N ALA A 327 27.21 -17.59 14.04
CA ALA A 327 27.83 -18.49 13.06
C ALA A 327 28.83 -19.45 13.68
N SER A 328 29.35 -19.12 14.88
CA SER A 328 30.25 -19.98 15.65
C SER A 328 29.52 -20.92 16.61
N GLY A 329 28.19 -20.99 16.58
CA GLY A 329 27.36 -21.82 17.44
C GLY A 329 27.18 -21.29 18.85
N MET A 330 27.41 -19.99 19.07
CA MET A 330 27.19 -19.36 20.37
C MET A 330 25.74 -18.84 20.45
N GLU A 331 25.13 -18.96 21.63
CA GLU A 331 23.78 -18.44 21.90
C GLU A 331 23.85 -16.93 22.10
N VAL A 332 23.18 -16.18 21.20
CA VAL A 332 23.13 -14.71 21.21
C VAL A 332 21.73 -14.18 20.87
N SER A 333 20.69 -15.02 20.92
CA SER A 333 19.33 -14.65 20.53
C SER A 333 18.78 -13.46 21.32
N GLN A 334 19.06 -13.41 22.62
CA GLN A 334 18.65 -12.30 23.46
C GLN A 334 19.35 -10.98 23.03
N ALA A 335 20.63 -11.03 22.76
CA ALA A 335 21.39 -9.87 22.29
C ALA A 335 20.91 -9.41 20.90
N ARG A 336 20.48 -10.32 20.03
CA ARG A 336 19.86 -10.01 18.74
C ARG A 336 18.55 -9.26 18.92
N LEU A 337 17.67 -9.75 19.80
CA LEU A 337 16.39 -9.09 20.08
C LEU A 337 16.59 -7.69 20.66
N GLU A 338 17.55 -7.52 21.55
CA GLU A 338 17.89 -6.19 22.07
C GLU A 338 18.51 -5.29 20.98
N GLN A 339 19.29 -5.86 20.06
CA GLN A 339 19.87 -5.10 18.95
C GLN A 339 18.80 -4.54 18.01
N ASP A 340 17.65 -5.20 17.84
CA ASP A 340 16.53 -4.68 17.08
C ASP A 340 15.98 -3.39 17.72
N GLN A 341 15.99 -3.27 19.06
CA GLN A 341 15.62 -2.04 19.74
C GLN A 341 16.57 -0.87 19.41
N ALA A 342 17.87 -1.14 19.18
CA ALA A 342 18.79 -0.07 18.72
C ALA A 342 18.41 0.44 17.31
N ARG A 343 17.92 -0.45 16.42
CA ARG A 343 17.41 -0.07 15.10
C ARG A 343 16.10 0.72 15.22
N ASP A 344 15.25 0.37 16.19
CA ASP A 344 14.02 1.11 16.48
C ASP A 344 14.34 2.53 16.94
N GLU A 345 15.36 2.72 17.81
CA GLU A 345 15.80 4.05 18.23
C GLU A 345 16.40 4.87 17.06
N LEU A 346 17.14 4.24 16.14
CA LEU A 346 17.61 4.91 14.92
C LEU A 346 16.42 5.35 14.03
N THR A 347 15.43 4.48 13.87
CA THR A 347 14.20 4.79 13.12
C THR A 347 13.43 5.93 13.77
N LYS A 348 13.32 5.92 15.10
CA LYS A 348 12.68 6.96 15.90
C LYS A 348 13.43 8.28 15.76
N ALA A 349 14.77 8.28 15.83
CA ALA A 349 15.58 9.48 15.62
C ALA A 349 15.34 10.10 14.24
N ARG A 350 15.23 9.28 13.17
CA ARG A 350 14.86 9.73 11.82
C ARG A 350 13.46 10.33 11.75
N VAL A 351 12.52 9.91 12.60
CA VAL A 351 11.22 10.57 12.74
C VAL A 351 11.36 11.88 13.53
N THR A 352 12.12 11.87 14.63
CA THR A 352 12.31 13.02 15.53
C THR A 352 13.02 14.20 14.84
N ILE A 353 13.80 13.96 13.78
CA ILE A 353 14.40 15.02 12.93
C ILE A 353 13.35 16.05 12.49
N HIS A 354 12.11 15.63 12.22
CA HIS A 354 11.04 16.52 11.78
C HIS A 354 10.60 17.55 12.83
N SER A 355 11.09 17.42 14.08
CA SER A 355 10.98 18.47 15.12
C SER A 355 11.98 19.61 14.91
N PHE A 356 13.07 19.36 14.17
CA PHE A 356 14.24 20.23 13.99
C PHE A 356 14.91 20.63 15.32
N GLN A 357 14.75 19.81 16.37
CA GLN A 357 15.34 20.00 17.70
C GLN A 357 16.44 18.97 17.92
N THR A 358 17.70 19.43 17.95
CA THR A 358 18.88 18.57 18.12
C THR A 358 18.84 17.75 19.40
N ASP A 359 18.37 18.34 20.49
CA ASP A 359 18.35 17.70 21.81
C ASP A 359 17.39 16.49 21.84
N LEU A 360 16.24 16.58 21.15
CA LEU A 360 15.31 15.46 21.05
C LEU A 360 15.89 14.32 20.22
N VAL A 361 16.54 14.65 19.11
CA VAL A 361 17.22 13.65 18.26
C VAL A 361 18.35 12.99 19.04
N GLU A 362 19.15 13.76 19.76
CA GLU A 362 20.26 13.25 20.56
C GLU A 362 19.79 12.26 21.65
N GLN A 363 18.65 12.50 22.30
CA GLN A 363 18.08 11.57 23.27
C GLN A 363 17.83 10.18 22.66
N ASP A 364 17.22 10.11 21.48
CA ASP A 364 16.95 8.86 20.79
C ASP A 364 18.28 8.18 20.37
N ILE A 365 19.24 8.96 19.87
CA ILE A 365 20.56 8.47 19.48
C ILE A 365 21.31 7.87 20.68
N GLN A 366 21.35 8.57 21.83
CA GLN A 366 22.03 8.09 23.02
C GLN A 366 21.40 6.80 23.58
N ALA A 367 20.07 6.67 23.51
CA ALA A 367 19.39 5.43 23.86
C ALA A 367 19.83 4.27 22.96
N GLY A 368 19.85 4.46 21.64
CA GLY A 368 20.30 3.46 20.68
C GLY A 368 21.78 3.08 20.83
N LEU A 369 22.67 4.06 21.01
CA LEU A 369 24.11 3.83 21.23
C LEU A 369 24.37 2.99 22.48
N LYS A 370 23.66 3.22 23.56
CA LYS A 370 23.76 2.42 24.78
C LYS A 370 23.37 0.98 24.55
N ILE A 371 22.30 0.73 23.78
CA ILE A 371 21.86 -0.61 23.45
C ILE A 371 22.91 -1.31 22.53
N ALA A 372 23.33 -0.65 21.47
CA ALA A 372 24.31 -1.18 20.53
C ALA A 372 25.65 -1.51 21.19
N ALA A 373 26.10 -0.67 22.13
CA ALA A 373 27.33 -0.93 22.92
C ALA A 373 27.17 -2.16 23.81
N LYS A 374 26.01 -2.32 24.48
CA LYS A 374 25.71 -3.48 25.32
C LYS A 374 25.72 -4.78 24.48
N THR A 375 24.98 -4.82 23.41
CA THR A 375 24.84 -6.01 22.55
C THR A 375 26.17 -6.38 21.87
N GLN A 376 26.96 -5.38 21.48
CA GLN A 376 28.32 -5.60 21.00
C GLN A 376 29.22 -6.25 22.08
N ALA A 377 29.12 -5.79 23.33
CA ALA A 377 29.91 -6.38 24.44
C ALA A 377 29.47 -7.83 24.71
N GLU A 378 28.17 -8.14 24.66
CA GLU A 378 27.63 -9.49 24.81
C GLU A 378 28.13 -10.42 23.69
N GLY A 379 28.10 -9.96 22.45
CA GLY A 379 28.66 -10.71 21.33
C GLY A 379 30.16 -10.99 21.47
N LYS A 380 30.97 -10.01 21.94
CA LYS A 380 32.37 -10.19 22.27
C LYS A 380 32.57 -11.22 23.38
N ALA A 381 31.76 -11.16 24.44
CA ALA A 381 31.81 -12.13 25.54
C ALA A 381 31.50 -13.55 25.06
N ALA A 382 30.52 -13.73 24.20
CA ALA A 382 30.21 -15.01 23.58
C ALA A 382 31.39 -15.57 22.77
N LEU A 383 32.13 -14.75 22.05
CA LEU A 383 33.33 -15.17 21.32
C LEU A 383 34.48 -15.58 22.24
N VAL A 384 34.63 -14.89 23.36
CA VAL A 384 35.61 -15.29 24.40
C VAL A 384 35.25 -16.67 24.99
N GLU A 385 33.96 -16.85 25.31
CA GLU A 385 33.48 -18.14 25.84
C GLU A 385 33.66 -19.27 24.82
N ARG A 386 33.37 -19.04 23.54
CA ARG A 386 33.68 -19.99 22.46
C ARG A 386 35.14 -20.44 22.49
N ASN A 387 36.08 -19.51 22.64
CA ASN A 387 37.50 -19.83 22.66
C ASN A 387 37.88 -20.67 23.90
N ARG A 388 37.28 -20.37 25.05
CA ARG A 388 37.43 -21.18 26.28
C ARG A 388 36.95 -22.62 26.06
N ARG A 389 35.75 -22.79 25.49
CA ARG A 389 35.19 -24.11 25.21
C ARG A 389 36.07 -24.91 24.24
N ARG A 390 36.58 -24.24 23.19
CA ARG A 390 37.52 -24.87 22.24
C ARG A 390 38.83 -25.33 22.91
N MET A 391 39.41 -24.51 23.79
CA MET A 391 40.60 -24.93 24.56
C MET A 391 40.27 -26.09 25.47
N GLY A 392 39.17 -26.04 26.22
CA GLY A 392 38.74 -27.15 27.08
C GLY A 392 38.54 -28.47 26.30
N LEU A 393 37.90 -28.39 25.13
CA LEU A 393 37.75 -29.54 24.23
C LEU A 393 39.09 -30.06 23.76
N GLY A 394 40.02 -29.19 23.42
CA GLY A 394 41.40 -29.59 23.03
C GLY A 394 42.11 -30.36 24.13
N PHE A 395 42.06 -29.89 25.38
CA PHE A 395 42.62 -30.60 26.53
C PHE A 395 41.96 -31.97 26.76
N SER A 396 40.61 -32.03 26.67
CA SER A 396 39.87 -33.27 26.84
C SER A 396 40.22 -34.30 25.76
N LEU A 397 40.31 -33.89 24.50
CA LEU A 397 40.72 -34.75 23.39
C LEU A 397 42.16 -35.24 23.55
N GLY A 398 43.08 -34.38 24.01
CA GLY A 398 44.46 -34.76 24.32
C GLY A 398 44.54 -35.82 25.42
N ALA A 399 43.80 -35.65 26.50
CA ALA A 399 43.73 -36.64 27.58
C ALA A 399 43.15 -37.99 27.08
N ILE A 400 42.08 -37.97 26.31
CA ILE A 400 41.51 -39.19 25.71
C ILE A 400 42.54 -39.90 24.81
N LEU A 401 43.28 -39.17 24.00
CA LEU A 401 44.28 -39.73 23.11
C LEU A 401 45.41 -40.42 23.91
N ILE A 402 45.91 -39.81 24.99
CA ILE A 402 46.91 -40.37 25.88
C ILE A 402 46.40 -41.70 26.47
N VAL A 403 45.17 -41.75 26.95
CA VAL A 403 44.54 -42.97 27.48
C VAL A 403 44.45 -44.05 26.42
N LEU A 404 43.96 -43.68 25.19
CA LEU A 404 43.88 -44.66 24.10
C LEU A 404 45.24 -45.22 23.69
N VAL A 405 46.32 -44.41 23.64
CA VAL A 405 47.71 -44.86 23.37
C VAL A 405 48.19 -45.77 24.48
N GLY A 406 47.93 -45.37 25.73
CA GLY A 406 48.28 -46.21 26.89
C GLY A 406 47.67 -47.63 26.88
N LEU A 407 46.36 -47.65 26.61
CA LEU A 407 45.59 -48.90 26.47
C LEU A 407 46.09 -49.72 25.30
N ARG A 408 46.41 -49.14 24.17
CA ARG A 408 46.96 -49.86 23.02
C ARG A 408 48.33 -50.46 23.32
N LEU A 409 49.20 -49.74 24.02
CA LEU A 409 50.50 -50.26 24.46
C LEU A 409 50.33 -51.38 25.48
N TYR A 410 49.43 -51.27 26.41
CA TYR A 410 49.10 -52.29 27.40
C TYR A 410 48.54 -53.58 26.75
N ILE A 411 47.65 -53.49 25.81
CA ILE A 411 47.13 -54.63 25.03
C ILE A 411 48.26 -55.34 24.29
N ARG A 412 49.17 -54.61 23.60
CA ARG A 412 50.31 -55.16 22.91
C ARG A 412 51.23 -55.90 23.88
N GLN A 413 51.43 -55.40 25.10
CA GLN A 413 52.24 -56.06 26.12
C GLN A 413 51.57 -57.36 26.60
N ILE A 414 50.27 -57.41 26.74
CA ILE A 414 49.53 -58.65 27.09
C ILE A 414 49.66 -59.66 25.96
N GLU A 415 49.43 -59.27 24.71
CA GLU A 415 49.52 -60.14 23.54
C GLU A 415 50.96 -60.71 23.36
N ALA A 416 51.99 -59.92 23.65
CA ALA A 416 53.40 -60.39 23.61
C ALA A 416 53.74 -61.36 24.74
N LYS A 417 53.05 -61.32 25.90
CA LYS A 417 53.26 -62.29 27.00
C LYS A 417 52.40 -63.56 26.82
N ALA A 418 51.43 -63.55 25.98
CA ALA A 418 50.54 -64.70 25.69
C ALA A 418 51.09 -65.57 24.51
N ARG A 419 52.06 -65.09 23.79
CA ARG A 419 52.80 -65.83 22.78
C ARG A 419 54.09 -66.39 23.42
#